data_01ff11cbdbada7ffbc8d2838c29bce13
#
_entry.id   01ff11cbdbada7ffbc8d2838c29bce13
#
_cell.length_a   1.000
_cell.length_b   1.000
_cell.length_c   1.000
_cell.angle_alpha   90.00
_cell.angle_beta   90.00
_cell.angle_gamma   90.00
#
_symmetry.space_group_name_H-M   'P 1'
#
loop_
_entity.id
_entity.type
_entity.pdbx_description
1 polymer ?
#
loop_
_entity_poly.entity_id
_entity_poly.type
_entity_poly.pdbx_seq_one_letter_code
_entity_poly.pdbx_strand_id
1 'polypeptide(L)'
;MYSTHAVINWTPSTKDAALSDCKWPEDALHFIPDWVYTSQAVYDQEMAKIFRGRSWNFVALEAEIPNTGDFKRSYVGATPVVVARAADGSVNVFENRCAHRGAEFCRHGQGNTTEFVCPYHQWSYDLKGNLQGVPFKRGVNREGGMPKEFRNEDHGLLKLHVATRNGVIFASYASDMEPLEEYLTPEILKDFDVVFNGKRLKVHGYYRNELPCNWKMYHENLKDPYHATLLHSFLVVFGLLVAGNEAAMIADPVHGRHGTMASAKKEDKYAAVSDENKKEMRSFHEGMRLRDDRFLDYVKEFDSPWSVTMQTIWPNLVVQREMNTLGVRQIVPNGPNSMIMQWTMFGYEDDTEEMEQHRLRQGNLMGPAGFLGLEDNEAMKFVQEGVRRSSTDAMC
;
A
#
# COMPACT_ATOMS: atom_id res chain seq x y z
N MET A 1 -7.44 17.71 37.57
CA MET A 1 -6.68 16.84 38.48
C MET A 1 -6.25 15.64 37.67
N TYR A 2 -5.04 15.66 37.16
CA TYR A 2 -4.48 14.49 36.46
C TYR A 2 -4.06 13.49 37.53
N SER A 3 -4.66 12.31 37.46
CA SER A 3 -4.39 11.19 38.35
C SER A 3 -2.94 10.75 38.19
N THR A 4 -2.30 10.56 39.32
CA THR A 4 -0.98 10.00 39.53
C THR A 4 -0.68 8.85 38.59
N HIS A 5 0.44 8.95 37.88
CA HIS A 5 1.02 7.90 37.05
C HIS A 5 1.04 6.56 37.79
N ALA A 6 0.22 5.62 37.34
CA ALA A 6 0.48 4.22 37.65
C ALA A 6 1.81 3.88 36.97
N VAL A 7 2.86 3.71 37.77
CA VAL A 7 4.11 3.12 37.31
C VAL A 7 3.79 1.69 36.95
N ILE A 8 3.52 1.43 35.67
CA ILE A 8 3.37 0.07 35.18
C ILE A 8 4.78 -0.53 35.25
N ASN A 9 4.99 -1.45 36.16
CA ASN A 9 6.22 -2.23 36.24
C ASN A 9 6.24 -3.20 35.05
N TRP A 10 6.74 -2.72 33.92
CA TRP A 10 7.03 -3.55 32.76
C TRP A 10 8.36 -4.25 32.97
N THR A 11 8.36 -5.58 32.83
CA THR A 11 9.61 -6.31 32.62
C THR A 11 10.11 -5.95 31.21
N PRO A 12 11.38 -5.54 31.06
CA PRO A 12 11.91 -5.21 29.73
C PRO A 12 11.63 -6.37 28.77
N SER A 13 10.82 -6.10 27.76
CA SER A 13 10.66 -7.03 26.63
C SER A 13 12.00 -6.99 25.86
N THR A 14 12.68 -8.11 25.83
CA THR A 14 13.84 -8.22 24.96
C THR A 14 13.35 -8.10 23.51
N LYS A 15 14.04 -7.30 22.70
CA LYS A 15 13.70 -7.08 21.28
C LYS A 15 13.63 -8.38 20.45
N ASP A 16 14.09 -9.47 21.01
CA ASP A 16 14.01 -10.85 20.52
C ASP A 16 13.01 -11.71 21.29
N ALA A 17 11.99 -11.09 21.94
CA ALA A 17 10.98 -11.79 22.69
C ALA A 17 10.33 -12.90 21.86
N ALA A 18 10.21 -14.09 22.43
CA ALA A 18 9.43 -15.16 21.83
C ALA A 18 7.96 -14.71 21.72
N LEU A 19 7.24 -15.20 20.72
CA LEU A 19 5.83 -14.84 20.51
C LEU A 19 4.95 -15.06 21.75
N SER A 20 5.30 -16.04 22.61
CA SER A 20 4.65 -16.29 23.90
C SER A 20 4.75 -15.14 24.89
N ASP A 21 5.75 -14.29 24.75
CA ASP A 21 6.03 -13.16 25.64
C ASP A 21 5.38 -11.86 25.16
N CYS A 22 4.92 -11.84 23.90
CA CYS A 22 4.23 -10.73 23.27
C CYS A 22 2.77 -10.68 23.76
N LYS A 23 2.54 -10.09 24.92
CA LYS A 23 1.19 -9.93 25.50
C LYS A 23 0.79 -8.47 25.49
N TRP A 24 -0.39 -8.20 24.91
CA TRP A 24 -0.97 -6.87 24.99
C TRP A 24 -1.46 -6.62 26.44
N PRO A 25 -1.25 -5.42 26.99
CA PRO A 25 -1.76 -5.08 28.31
C PRO A 25 -3.29 -5.09 28.34
N GLU A 26 -3.90 -5.84 29.26
CA GLU A 26 -5.36 -6.01 29.31
C GLU A 26 -6.10 -4.69 29.56
N ASP A 27 -5.54 -3.83 30.41
CA ASP A 27 -6.19 -2.58 30.87
C ASP A 27 -5.61 -1.31 30.21
N ALA A 28 -4.79 -1.45 29.18
CA ALA A 28 -4.05 -0.34 28.59
C ALA A 28 -4.07 -0.38 27.05
N LEU A 29 -5.25 -0.47 26.44
CA LEU A 29 -5.42 -0.49 24.98
C LEU A 29 -4.90 0.77 24.27
N HIS A 30 -4.74 1.88 25.01
CA HIS A 30 -4.16 3.12 24.51
C HIS A 30 -2.63 3.12 24.49
N PHE A 31 -1.97 2.08 25.04
CA PHE A 31 -0.53 1.89 24.92
C PHE A 31 -0.23 0.78 23.93
N ILE A 32 0.59 1.10 22.92
CA ILE A 32 1.02 0.15 21.91
C ILE A 32 2.40 -0.36 22.32
N PRO A 33 2.56 -1.66 22.61
CA PRO A 33 3.85 -2.22 22.94
C PRO A 33 4.85 -2.13 21.81
N ASP A 34 6.11 -1.79 22.11
CA ASP A 34 7.18 -1.63 21.11
C ASP A 34 7.43 -2.91 20.29
N TRP A 35 7.18 -4.09 20.87
CA TRP A 35 7.32 -5.38 20.15
C TRP A 35 6.39 -5.50 18.94
N VAL A 36 5.28 -4.77 18.89
CA VAL A 36 4.38 -4.70 17.73
C VAL A 36 5.14 -4.26 16.47
N TYR A 37 6.12 -3.36 16.64
CA TYR A 37 6.87 -2.77 15.53
C TYR A 37 8.31 -3.30 15.40
N THR A 38 8.81 -4.05 16.40
CA THR A 38 10.22 -4.42 16.44
C THR A 38 10.47 -5.92 16.43
N SER A 39 9.46 -6.75 16.81
CA SER A 39 9.65 -8.20 16.93
C SER A 39 9.65 -8.90 15.58
N GLN A 40 10.71 -9.68 15.32
CA GLN A 40 10.78 -10.56 14.14
C GLN A 40 9.71 -11.65 14.20
N ALA A 41 9.46 -12.23 15.38
CA ALA A 41 8.47 -13.29 15.53
C ALA A 41 7.04 -12.80 15.21
N VAL A 42 6.70 -11.56 15.60
CA VAL A 42 5.42 -10.93 15.23
C VAL A 42 5.36 -10.71 13.73
N TYR A 43 6.40 -10.14 13.14
CA TYR A 43 6.50 -9.95 11.69
C TYR A 43 6.29 -11.26 10.91
N ASP A 44 6.92 -12.35 11.33
CA ASP A 44 6.77 -13.65 10.66
C ASP A 44 5.32 -14.16 10.73
N GLN A 45 4.62 -13.94 11.85
CA GLN A 45 3.20 -14.25 11.99
C GLN A 45 2.31 -13.36 11.13
N GLU A 46 2.62 -12.09 11.00
CA GLU A 46 1.93 -11.17 10.10
C GLU A 46 2.05 -11.63 8.64
N MET A 47 3.24 -12.00 8.20
CA MET A 47 3.44 -12.54 6.85
C MET A 47 2.62 -13.81 6.62
N ALA A 48 2.56 -14.69 7.62
CA ALA A 48 1.85 -15.96 7.52
C ALA A 48 0.32 -15.81 7.60
N LYS A 49 -0.18 -15.02 8.57
CA LYS A 49 -1.60 -14.98 8.92
C LYS A 49 -2.37 -13.83 8.25
N ILE A 50 -1.69 -12.73 7.92
CA ILE A 50 -2.29 -11.58 7.26
C ILE A 50 -2.08 -11.70 5.76
N PHE A 51 -0.85 -11.52 5.27
CA PHE A 51 -0.60 -11.43 3.83
C PHE A 51 -0.83 -12.75 3.09
N ARG A 52 -0.39 -13.88 3.65
CA ARG A 52 -0.65 -15.22 3.10
C ARG A 52 -1.88 -15.90 3.68
N GLY A 53 -2.57 -15.23 4.60
CA GLY A 53 -3.83 -15.68 5.19
C GLY A 53 -5.05 -15.24 4.38
N ARG A 54 -6.15 -15.01 5.11
CA ARG A 54 -7.44 -14.61 4.53
C ARG A 54 -7.50 -13.10 4.32
N SER A 55 -6.75 -12.62 3.32
CA SER A 55 -6.73 -11.21 2.93
C SER A 55 -6.67 -11.04 1.42
N TRP A 56 -7.41 -10.06 0.90
CA TRP A 56 -7.22 -9.57 -0.46
C TRP A 56 -6.10 -8.54 -0.49
N ASN A 57 -5.00 -8.91 -1.13
CA ASN A 57 -3.83 -8.04 -1.29
C ASN A 57 -3.89 -7.34 -2.64
N PHE A 58 -3.73 -6.02 -2.66
CA PHE A 58 -3.53 -5.28 -3.89
C PHE A 58 -2.21 -5.70 -4.56
N VAL A 59 -2.25 -5.93 -5.88
CA VAL A 59 -1.07 -6.34 -6.63
C VAL A 59 -0.79 -5.49 -7.86
N ALA A 60 -1.81 -4.95 -8.52
CA ALA A 60 -1.64 -4.09 -9.70
C ALA A 60 -2.92 -3.33 -10.06
N LEU A 61 -2.80 -2.35 -10.95
CA LEU A 61 -3.91 -1.82 -11.75
C LEU A 61 -3.98 -2.56 -13.10
N GLU A 62 -5.16 -2.79 -13.64
CA GLU A 62 -5.32 -3.38 -14.99
C GLU A 62 -4.65 -2.52 -16.07
N ALA A 63 -4.60 -1.20 -15.86
CA ALA A 63 -3.90 -0.26 -16.73
C ALA A 63 -2.38 -0.50 -16.82
N GLU A 64 -1.80 -1.28 -15.91
CA GLU A 64 -0.39 -1.64 -15.93
C GLU A 64 -0.10 -2.90 -16.76
N ILE A 65 -1.16 -3.65 -17.12
CA ILE A 65 -1.11 -4.87 -17.93
C ILE A 65 -2.26 -4.88 -18.96
N PRO A 66 -2.41 -3.85 -19.80
CA PRO A 66 -3.57 -3.68 -20.67
C PRO A 66 -3.68 -4.73 -21.80
N ASN A 67 -2.57 -5.28 -22.26
CA ASN A 67 -2.53 -6.15 -23.43
C ASN A 67 -2.18 -7.60 -23.07
N THR A 68 -2.56 -8.53 -23.93
CA THR A 68 -2.09 -9.93 -23.85
C THR A 68 -0.57 -9.99 -23.79
N GLY A 69 -0.04 -10.76 -22.87
CA GLY A 69 1.40 -10.90 -22.63
C GLY A 69 1.98 -9.89 -21.68
N ASP A 70 1.26 -8.80 -21.37
CA ASP A 70 1.73 -7.83 -20.39
C ASP A 70 1.82 -8.46 -19.01
N PHE A 71 2.90 -8.12 -18.32
CA PHE A 71 3.12 -8.56 -16.95
C PHE A 71 3.71 -7.45 -16.07
N LYS A 72 3.44 -7.56 -14.78
CA LYS A 72 4.03 -6.73 -13.72
C LYS A 72 4.53 -7.61 -12.59
N ARG A 73 5.76 -7.37 -12.12
CA ARG A 73 6.26 -7.92 -10.86
C ARG A 73 5.69 -7.11 -9.70
N SER A 74 5.11 -7.81 -8.74
CA SER A 74 4.48 -7.23 -7.56
C SER A 74 4.79 -8.05 -6.32
N TYR A 75 4.08 -7.79 -5.22
CA TYR A 75 4.31 -8.46 -3.95
C TYR A 75 3.00 -8.75 -3.22
N VAL A 76 2.99 -9.86 -2.46
CA VAL A 76 1.99 -10.15 -1.43
C VAL A 76 2.74 -10.31 -0.11
N GLY A 77 2.61 -9.34 0.79
CA GLY A 77 3.56 -9.17 1.88
C GLY A 77 4.99 -9.03 1.34
N ALA A 78 5.92 -9.81 1.86
CA ALA A 78 7.30 -9.85 1.37
C ALA A 78 7.50 -10.83 0.19
N THR A 79 6.46 -11.58 -0.21
CA THR A 79 6.58 -12.60 -1.25
C THR A 79 6.45 -11.98 -2.64
N PRO A 80 7.45 -12.13 -3.53
CA PRO A 80 7.36 -11.62 -4.89
C PRO A 80 6.37 -12.45 -5.71
N VAL A 81 5.49 -11.76 -6.44
CA VAL A 81 4.50 -12.35 -7.36
C VAL A 81 4.60 -11.73 -8.74
N VAL A 82 4.08 -12.42 -9.74
CA VAL A 82 3.90 -11.92 -11.10
C VAL A 82 2.41 -11.83 -11.39
N VAL A 83 1.98 -10.68 -11.88
CA VAL A 83 0.64 -10.44 -12.41
C VAL A 83 0.75 -10.44 -13.92
N ALA A 84 0.00 -11.28 -14.61
CA ALA A 84 0.11 -11.44 -16.06
C ALA A 84 -1.27 -11.51 -16.73
N ARG A 85 -1.40 -10.91 -17.91
CA ARG A 85 -2.60 -11.00 -18.74
C ARG A 85 -2.42 -12.09 -19.79
N ALA A 86 -3.19 -13.15 -19.68
CA ALA A 86 -3.15 -14.27 -20.61
C ALA A 86 -3.90 -13.97 -21.94
N ALA A 87 -3.72 -14.84 -22.92
CA ALA A 87 -4.29 -14.68 -24.26
C ALA A 87 -5.83 -14.65 -24.30
N ASP A 88 -6.47 -15.28 -23.34
CA ASP A 88 -7.93 -15.25 -23.17
C ASP A 88 -8.45 -14.01 -22.41
N GLY A 89 -7.55 -13.05 -22.12
CA GLY A 89 -7.85 -11.83 -21.39
C GLY A 89 -7.87 -12.01 -19.86
N SER A 90 -7.72 -13.22 -19.34
CA SER A 90 -7.69 -13.46 -17.90
C SER A 90 -6.46 -12.86 -17.24
N VAL A 91 -6.65 -12.29 -16.05
CA VAL A 91 -5.56 -11.87 -15.17
C VAL A 91 -5.18 -13.04 -14.27
N ASN A 92 -3.90 -13.35 -14.24
CA ASN A 92 -3.36 -14.43 -13.43
C ASN A 92 -2.28 -13.90 -12.50
N VAL A 93 -2.25 -14.40 -11.27
CA VAL A 93 -1.23 -14.05 -10.27
C VAL A 93 -0.62 -15.34 -9.75
N PHE A 94 0.70 -15.38 -9.72
CA PHE A 94 1.45 -16.55 -9.20
C PHE A 94 2.76 -16.10 -8.56
N GLU A 95 3.29 -16.91 -7.64
CA GLU A 95 4.59 -16.62 -7.03
C GLU A 95 5.70 -16.55 -8.09
N ASN A 96 6.56 -15.56 -7.94
CA ASN A 96 7.77 -15.43 -8.73
C ASN A 96 8.85 -16.40 -8.23
N ARG A 97 8.52 -17.68 -8.23
CA ARG A 97 9.38 -18.76 -7.70
C ARG A 97 9.26 -20.00 -8.57
N CYS A 98 10.34 -20.34 -9.27
CA CYS A 98 10.40 -21.53 -10.10
C CYS A 98 10.13 -22.81 -9.29
N ALA A 99 9.23 -23.66 -9.78
CA ALA A 99 8.86 -24.91 -9.11
C ALA A 99 10.02 -25.92 -8.99
N HIS A 100 11.08 -25.77 -9.81
CA HIS A 100 12.24 -26.68 -9.77
C HIS A 100 13.10 -26.46 -8.50
N ARG A 101 13.77 -25.32 -8.39
CA ARG A 101 14.69 -24.98 -7.29
C ARG A 101 14.48 -23.59 -6.71
N GLY A 102 13.29 -23.02 -6.85
CA GLY A 102 12.91 -21.79 -6.16
C GLY A 102 13.54 -20.50 -6.67
N ALA A 103 14.22 -20.53 -7.83
CA ALA A 103 14.78 -19.29 -8.38
C ALA A 103 13.69 -18.31 -8.81
N GLU A 104 13.87 -17.02 -8.51
CA GLU A 104 13.05 -15.97 -9.13
C GLU A 104 13.32 -15.94 -10.63
N PHE A 105 12.27 -16.14 -11.43
CA PHE A 105 12.40 -16.21 -12.88
C PHE A 105 12.07 -14.89 -13.58
N CYS A 106 11.14 -14.09 -13.05
CA CYS A 106 10.81 -12.78 -13.57
C CYS A 106 11.64 -11.71 -12.85
N ARG A 107 12.62 -11.14 -13.56
CA ARG A 107 13.56 -10.13 -13.01
C ARG A 107 13.24 -8.71 -13.43
N HIS A 108 12.38 -8.52 -14.42
CA HIS A 108 11.93 -7.22 -14.87
C HIS A 108 10.72 -6.75 -14.08
N GLY A 109 10.62 -5.45 -13.81
CA GLY A 109 9.48 -4.87 -13.08
C GLY A 109 8.17 -5.00 -13.84
N GLN A 110 8.23 -4.87 -15.16
CA GLN A 110 7.10 -4.99 -16.09
C GLN A 110 7.63 -5.30 -17.51
N GLY A 111 6.74 -5.74 -18.39
CA GLY A 111 7.08 -6.03 -19.79
C GLY A 111 5.97 -6.82 -20.47
N ASN A 112 6.29 -7.30 -21.67
CA ASN A 112 5.41 -8.17 -22.46
C ASN A 112 6.17 -9.44 -22.86
N THR A 113 5.56 -10.61 -22.70
CA THR A 113 6.14 -11.91 -23.05
C THR A 113 5.05 -12.91 -23.40
N THR A 114 5.41 -13.98 -24.10
CA THR A 114 4.53 -15.13 -24.37
C THR A 114 4.71 -16.26 -23.38
N GLU A 115 5.86 -16.31 -22.70
CA GLU A 115 6.18 -17.31 -21.67
C GLU A 115 7.23 -16.77 -20.68
N PHE A 116 7.31 -17.34 -19.51
CA PHE A 116 8.35 -17.07 -18.54
C PHE A 116 9.36 -18.20 -18.51
N VAL A 117 10.64 -17.89 -18.78
CA VAL A 117 11.73 -18.88 -18.76
C VAL A 117 12.60 -18.66 -17.54
N CYS A 118 12.73 -19.69 -16.71
CA CYS A 118 13.61 -19.65 -15.54
C CYS A 118 15.09 -19.56 -15.98
N PRO A 119 15.84 -18.56 -15.50
CA PRO A 119 17.23 -18.36 -15.93
C PRO A 119 18.18 -19.45 -15.45
N TYR A 120 17.76 -20.28 -14.48
CA TYR A 120 18.63 -21.30 -13.89
C TYR A 120 18.69 -22.58 -14.75
N HIS A 121 17.52 -23.22 -15.02
CA HIS A 121 17.47 -24.47 -15.78
C HIS A 121 16.49 -24.42 -16.95
N GLN A 122 16.07 -23.22 -17.37
CA GLN A 122 15.22 -22.96 -18.53
C GLN A 122 13.84 -23.67 -18.49
N TRP A 123 13.35 -24.02 -17.29
CA TRP A 123 11.94 -24.40 -17.18
C TRP A 123 11.08 -23.23 -17.62
N SER A 124 10.13 -23.49 -18.51
CA SER A 124 9.26 -22.43 -19.05
C SER A 124 7.83 -22.61 -18.60
N TYR A 125 7.17 -21.48 -18.34
CA TYR A 125 5.81 -21.41 -17.84
C TYR A 125 5.00 -20.47 -18.73
N ASP A 126 3.72 -20.84 -18.97
CA ASP A 126 2.80 -19.94 -19.66
C ASP A 126 2.36 -18.77 -18.78
N LEU A 127 1.55 -17.86 -19.35
CA LEU A 127 1.03 -16.68 -18.67
C LEU A 127 -0.02 -17.01 -17.58
N LYS A 128 -0.39 -18.29 -17.44
CA LYS A 128 -1.24 -18.82 -16.37
C LYS A 128 -0.45 -19.57 -15.30
N GLY A 129 0.88 -19.59 -15.42
CA GLY A 129 1.77 -20.26 -14.49
C GLY A 129 1.86 -21.78 -14.65
N ASN A 130 1.37 -22.36 -15.76
CA ASN A 130 1.50 -23.78 -16.02
C ASN A 130 2.87 -24.10 -16.61
N LEU A 131 3.51 -25.20 -16.17
CA LEU A 131 4.78 -25.64 -16.71
C LEU A 131 4.60 -26.15 -18.16
N GLN A 132 5.27 -25.52 -19.10
CA GLN A 132 5.23 -25.85 -20.53
C GLN A 132 6.42 -26.68 -20.97
N GLY A 133 7.63 -26.23 -20.63
CA GLY A 133 8.88 -26.80 -21.11
C GLY A 133 9.85 -27.19 -19.99
N VAL A 134 10.48 -28.36 -20.17
CA VAL A 134 11.58 -28.84 -19.34
C VAL A 134 12.69 -29.30 -20.26
N PRO A 135 13.84 -28.63 -20.32
CA PRO A 135 14.99 -29.07 -21.11
C PRO A 135 15.43 -30.45 -20.72
N PHE A 136 15.79 -31.24 -21.71
CA PHE A 136 16.23 -32.64 -21.54
C PHE A 136 15.24 -33.54 -20.76
N LYS A 137 13.93 -33.24 -20.81
CA LYS A 137 12.90 -34.06 -20.15
C LYS A 137 13.02 -35.54 -20.50
N ARG A 138 13.40 -35.84 -21.76
CA ARG A 138 13.61 -37.23 -22.25
C ARG A 138 15.06 -37.68 -22.21
N GLY A 139 15.92 -36.93 -21.49
CA GLY A 139 17.37 -37.20 -21.43
C GLY A 139 18.14 -36.78 -22.69
N VAL A 140 19.46 -36.97 -22.64
CA VAL A 140 20.37 -36.76 -23.78
C VAL A 140 20.43 -38.06 -24.56
N ASN A 141 20.12 -38.03 -25.85
CA ASN A 141 19.99 -39.23 -26.70
C ASN A 141 18.97 -40.25 -26.16
N ARG A 142 17.98 -39.84 -25.39
CA ARG A 142 16.98 -40.64 -24.68
C ARG A 142 17.54 -41.46 -23.50
N GLU A 143 18.72 -41.12 -23.01
CA GLU A 143 19.31 -41.66 -21.83
C GLU A 143 19.24 -40.69 -20.65
N GLY A 144 18.85 -41.14 -19.48
CA GLY A 144 18.55 -40.29 -18.34
C GLY A 144 17.22 -39.50 -18.52
N GLY A 145 17.19 -38.29 -18.06
CA GLY A 145 15.98 -37.43 -18.12
C GLY A 145 15.14 -37.50 -16.85
N MET A 146 13.92 -36.96 -16.95
CA MET A 146 12.97 -36.99 -15.83
C MET A 146 12.37 -38.39 -15.65
N PRO A 147 11.93 -38.77 -14.44
CA PRO A 147 11.19 -40.01 -14.22
C PRO A 147 9.99 -40.15 -15.16
N LYS A 148 9.59 -41.38 -15.46
CA LYS A 148 8.46 -41.67 -16.38
C LYS A 148 7.15 -41.08 -15.88
N GLU A 149 7.00 -40.93 -14.58
CA GLU A 149 5.86 -40.42 -13.87
C GLU A 149 5.81 -38.86 -13.84
N PHE A 150 6.90 -38.22 -14.29
CA PHE A 150 6.97 -36.75 -14.29
C PHE A 150 5.94 -36.16 -15.26
N ARG A 151 5.02 -35.38 -14.72
CA ARG A 151 4.00 -34.67 -15.48
C ARG A 151 4.17 -33.17 -15.29
N ASN A 152 4.08 -32.40 -16.35
CA ASN A 152 4.21 -30.94 -16.28
C ASN A 152 3.10 -30.32 -15.40
N GLU A 153 1.91 -30.93 -15.42
CA GLU A 153 0.73 -30.45 -14.69
C GLU A 153 0.95 -30.42 -13.18
N ASP A 154 1.85 -31.29 -12.66
CA ASP A 154 2.14 -31.39 -11.23
C ASP A 154 3.21 -30.37 -10.78
N HIS A 155 3.80 -29.61 -11.72
CA HIS A 155 4.93 -28.72 -11.48
C HIS A 155 4.70 -27.28 -11.97
N GLY A 156 3.45 -26.81 -11.97
CA GLY A 156 3.11 -25.42 -12.20
C GLY A 156 3.61 -24.49 -11.10
N LEU A 157 3.57 -23.20 -11.36
CA LEU A 157 3.83 -22.18 -10.34
C LEU A 157 2.69 -22.17 -9.31
N LEU A 158 2.97 -21.72 -8.10
CA LEU A 158 1.95 -21.51 -7.08
C LEU A 158 1.09 -20.31 -7.48
N LYS A 159 -0.21 -20.57 -7.76
CA LYS A 159 -1.17 -19.58 -8.23
C LYS A 159 -1.95 -19.02 -7.06
N LEU A 160 -2.27 -17.74 -7.13
CA LEU A 160 -3.13 -17.06 -6.17
C LEU A 160 -4.54 -16.89 -6.77
N HIS A 161 -5.54 -16.79 -5.92
CA HIS A 161 -6.88 -16.39 -6.30
C HIS A 161 -6.89 -14.91 -6.65
N VAL A 162 -7.60 -14.53 -7.70
CA VAL A 162 -7.65 -13.17 -8.22
C VAL A 162 -9.07 -12.64 -8.17
N ALA A 163 -9.23 -11.42 -7.71
CA ALA A 163 -10.45 -10.63 -7.84
C ALA A 163 -10.10 -9.26 -8.40
N THR A 164 -11.00 -8.70 -9.22
CA THR A 164 -10.82 -7.36 -9.78
C THR A 164 -12.06 -6.51 -9.52
N ARG A 165 -11.86 -5.22 -9.26
CA ARG A 165 -12.92 -4.24 -9.18
C ARG A 165 -12.48 -2.95 -9.85
N ASN A 166 -13.23 -2.54 -10.87
CA ASN A 166 -13.03 -1.26 -11.57
C ASN A 166 -11.56 -0.98 -11.95
N GLY A 167 -10.86 -2.02 -12.44
CA GLY A 167 -9.46 -1.89 -12.87
C GLY A 167 -8.41 -2.08 -11.77
N VAL A 168 -8.81 -2.39 -10.54
CA VAL A 168 -7.90 -2.71 -9.43
C VAL A 168 -7.84 -4.21 -9.21
N ILE A 169 -6.63 -4.78 -9.19
CA ILE A 169 -6.39 -6.22 -9.10
C ILE A 169 -5.94 -6.57 -7.68
N PHE A 170 -6.66 -7.52 -7.09
CA PHE A 170 -6.35 -8.11 -5.79
C PHE A 170 -6.04 -9.60 -5.95
N ALA A 171 -5.18 -10.11 -5.05
CA ALA A 171 -4.84 -11.52 -5.00
C ALA A 171 -4.83 -12.06 -3.57
N SER A 172 -5.16 -13.34 -3.41
CA SER A 172 -5.17 -14.04 -2.14
C SER A 172 -4.59 -15.45 -2.25
N TYR A 173 -3.90 -15.89 -1.21
CA TYR A 173 -3.49 -17.29 -1.07
C TYR A 173 -4.64 -18.20 -0.61
N ALA A 174 -5.62 -17.63 0.10
CA ALA A 174 -6.75 -18.39 0.60
C ALA A 174 -7.77 -18.66 -0.52
N SER A 175 -8.15 -19.92 -0.68
CA SER A 175 -9.15 -20.34 -1.69
C SER A 175 -10.60 -20.10 -1.27
N ASP A 176 -10.81 -19.89 0.03
CA ASP A 176 -12.10 -19.69 0.66
C ASP A 176 -12.33 -18.24 1.11
N MET A 177 -11.80 -17.29 0.33
CA MET A 177 -12.00 -15.87 0.59
C MET A 177 -13.47 -15.48 0.41
N GLU A 178 -13.92 -14.58 1.26
CA GLU A 178 -15.15 -13.83 1.05
C GLU A 178 -15.08 -13.04 -0.27
N PRO A 179 -16.20 -12.79 -0.97
CA PRO A 179 -16.22 -11.92 -2.13
C PRO A 179 -15.55 -10.57 -1.84
N LEU A 180 -14.86 -9.99 -2.84
CA LEU A 180 -14.11 -8.74 -2.66
C LEU A 180 -14.99 -7.59 -2.18
N GLU A 181 -16.24 -7.54 -2.63
CA GLU A 181 -17.24 -6.53 -2.25
C GLU A 181 -17.63 -6.65 -0.76
N GLU A 182 -17.72 -7.86 -0.24
CA GLU A 182 -18.00 -8.10 1.19
C GLU A 182 -16.76 -7.75 2.02
N TYR A 183 -15.56 -8.10 1.52
CA TYR A 183 -14.30 -7.75 2.16
C TYR A 183 -14.11 -6.24 2.31
N LEU A 184 -14.42 -5.47 1.24
CA LEU A 184 -14.26 -4.02 1.22
C LEU A 184 -15.37 -3.27 1.96
N THR A 185 -16.53 -3.85 2.14
CA THR A 185 -17.75 -3.28 2.72
C THR A 185 -18.37 -2.11 1.95
N PRO A 186 -19.69 -1.90 2.03
CA PRO A 186 -20.37 -0.82 1.31
C PRO A 186 -19.88 0.59 1.68
N GLU A 187 -19.50 0.80 2.95
CA GLU A 187 -19.02 2.10 3.45
C GLU A 187 -17.70 2.49 2.79
N ILE A 188 -16.80 1.53 2.67
CA ILE A 188 -15.47 1.73 2.04
C ILE A 188 -15.61 1.86 0.51
N LEU A 189 -16.52 1.08 -0.09
CA LEU A 189 -16.77 1.12 -1.52
C LEU A 189 -17.30 2.46 -2.02
N LYS A 190 -18.01 3.24 -1.18
CA LYS A 190 -18.48 4.57 -1.57
C LYS A 190 -17.37 5.49 -2.06
N ASP A 191 -16.25 5.57 -1.32
CA ASP A 191 -15.12 6.41 -1.71
C ASP A 191 -14.20 5.74 -2.72
N PHE A 192 -14.08 4.41 -2.66
CA PHE A 192 -13.33 3.61 -3.63
C PHE A 192 -13.88 3.80 -5.04
N ASP A 193 -15.19 3.64 -5.22
CA ASP A 193 -15.85 3.75 -6.51
C ASP A 193 -15.93 5.19 -7.04
N VAL A 194 -15.73 6.21 -6.20
CA VAL A 194 -15.53 7.58 -6.66
C VAL A 194 -14.26 7.71 -7.49
N VAL A 195 -13.17 7.09 -7.04
CA VAL A 195 -11.88 7.12 -7.75
C VAL A 195 -11.87 6.11 -8.88
N PHE A 196 -12.31 4.89 -8.61
CA PHE A 196 -12.37 3.78 -9.58
C PHE A 196 -13.80 3.66 -10.14
N ASN A 197 -14.21 4.66 -10.91
CA ASN A 197 -15.58 4.87 -11.38
C ASN A 197 -15.90 4.17 -12.72
N GLY A 198 -15.06 3.22 -13.14
CA GLY A 198 -15.18 2.51 -14.41
C GLY A 198 -14.51 3.21 -15.60
N LYS A 199 -13.99 4.42 -15.44
CA LYS A 199 -13.16 5.06 -16.45
C LYS A 199 -11.83 4.32 -16.61
N ARG A 200 -11.32 4.30 -17.84
CA ARG A 200 -9.99 3.72 -18.11
C ARG A 200 -8.91 4.58 -17.48
N LEU A 201 -8.04 3.94 -16.73
CA LEU A 201 -6.93 4.60 -16.05
C LEU A 201 -5.75 4.78 -17.00
N LYS A 202 -5.05 5.92 -16.87
CA LYS A 202 -3.77 6.20 -17.50
C LYS A 202 -2.69 6.34 -16.44
N VAL A 203 -1.71 5.43 -16.45
CA VAL A 203 -0.58 5.52 -15.51
C VAL A 203 0.34 6.65 -15.91
N HIS A 204 0.61 7.57 -14.99
CA HIS A 204 1.52 8.70 -15.18
C HIS A 204 2.95 8.37 -14.80
N GLY A 205 3.14 7.46 -13.84
CA GLY A 205 4.47 7.05 -13.42
C GLY A 205 4.49 6.34 -12.08
N TYR A 206 5.70 5.93 -11.72
CA TYR A 206 5.97 5.16 -10.52
C TYR A 206 6.98 5.87 -9.65
N TYR A 207 6.82 5.68 -8.34
CA TYR A 207 7.83 6.06 -7.38
C TYR A 207 7.98 4.96 -6.34
N ARG A 208 9.20 4.77 -5.86
CA ARG A 208 9.52 3.72 -4.91
C ARG A 208 10.40 4.27 -3.80
N ASN A 209 9.93 4.16 -2.56
CA ASN A 209 10.67 4.56 -1.37
C ASN A 209 10.98 3.30 -0.54
N GLU A 210 12.18 3.21 -0.04
CA GLU A 210 12.49 2.34 1.07
C GLU A 210 12.40 3.16 2.35
N LEU A 211 11.52 2.76 3.26
CA LEU A 211 11.25 3.45 4.51
C LEU A 211 11.79 2.62 5.67
N PRO A 212 12.66 3.18 6.54
CA PRO A 212 13.23 2.47 7.68
C PRO A 212 12.24 2.44 8.86
N CYS A 213 11.03 1.93 8.60
CA CYS A 213 9.98 1.79 9.61
C CYS A 213 9.15 0.52 9.38
N ASN A 214 8.47 0.07 10.43
CA ASN A 214 7.53 -1.03 10.34
C ASN A 214 6.33 -0.66 9.45
N TRP A 215 5.88 -1.61 8.64
CA TRP A 215 4.80 -1.39 7.68
C TRP A 215 3.46 -0.93 8.32
N LYS A 216 3.20 -1.30 9.57
CA LYS A 216 1.98 -0.88 10.30
C LYS A 216 1.98 0.59 10.65
N MET A 217 3.15 1.19 10.92
CA MET A 217 3.25 2.61 11.27
C MET A 217 2.66 3.51 10.19
N TYR A 218 2.80 3.11 8.92
CA TYR A 218 2.22 3.89 7.83
C TYR A 218 0.70 3.81 7.81
N HIS A 219 0.11 2.66 8.17
CA HIS A 219 -1.33 2.55 8.34
C HIS A 219 -1.87 3.41 9.49
N GLU A 220 -1.13 3.52 10.56
CA GLU A 220 -1.49 4.35 11.71
C GLU A 220 -1.39 5.83 11.37
N ASN A 221 -0.30 6.26 10.74
CA ASN A 221 -0.13 7.62 10.26
C ASN A 221 -1.31 8.06 9.37
N LEU A 222 -1.72 7.23 8.41
CA LEU A 222 -2.83 7.56 7.50
C LEU A 222 -4.23 7.53 8.16
N LYS A 223 -4.33 7.05 9.39
CA LYS A 223 -5.57 7.06 10.19
C LYS A 223 -5.53 8.07 11.32
N ASP A 224 -4.46 8.83 11.43
CA ASP A 224 -4.28 9.86 12.44
C ASP A 224 -4.59 11.26 11.87
N PRO A 225 -5.78 11.83 12.14
CA PRO A 225 -6.08 13.19 11.71
C PRO A 225 -5.35 14.26 12.55
N TYR A 226 -4.77 13.89 13.70
CA TYR A 226 -4.14 14.82 14.62
C TYR A 226 -2.82 15.37 14.08
N HIS A 227 -1.98 14.52 13.45
CA HIS A 227 -0.71 14.99 12.88
C HIS A 227 -0.89 15.89 11.67
N ALA A 228 -1.97 15.71 10.90
CA ALA A 228 -2.13 16.32 9.58
C ALA A 228 -1.96 17.84 9.54
N THR A 229 -2.46 18.55 10.57
CA THR A 229 -2.32 20.03 10.67
C THR A 229 -1.07 20.46 11.44
N LEU A 230 -0.42 19.55 12.15
CA LEU A 230 0.74 19.85 13.00
C LEU A 230 2.06 19.52 12.30
N LEU A 231 2.14 18.36 11.66
CA LEU A 231 3.30 17.94 10.89
C LEU A 231 3.35 18.67 9.54
N HIS A 232 2.23 18.67 8.81
CA HIS A 232 2.13 19.27 7.49
C HIS A 232 1.74 20.75 7.56
N SER A 233 2.58 21.56 8.16
CA SER A 233 2.32 22.99 8.33
C SER A 233 2.02 23.71 7.00
N PHE A 234 2.53 23.21 5.88
CA PHE A 234 2.24 23.77 4.56
C PHE A 234 0.75 23.61 4.17
N LEU A 235 0.09 22.54 4.60
CA LEU A 235 -1.35 22.36 4.34
C LEU A 235 -2.16 23.50 4.93
N VAL A 236 -1.79 23.91 6.13
CA VAL A 236 -2.44 25.02 6.86
C VAL A 236 -2.06 26.35 6.26
N VAL A 237 -0.77 26.58 6.02
CA VAL A 237 -0.24 27.85 5.48
C VAL A 237 -0.81 28.14 4.09
N PHE A 238 -1.00 27.12 3.26
CA PHE A 238 -1.55 27.28 1.91
C PHE A 238 -3.08 27.13 1.86
N GLY A 239 -3.74 26.95 3.00
CA GLY A 239 -5.20 26.83 3.09
C GLY A 239 -5.76 25.54 2.47
N LEU A 240 -4.96 24.48 2.41
CA LEU A 240 -5.38 23.19 1.87
C LEU A 240 -6.16 22.37 2.91
N LEU A 241 -5.68 22.40 4.14
CA LEU A 241 -6.33 21.80 5.31
C LEU A 241 -6.16 22.75 6.49
N VAL A 242 -7.26 23.24 7.00
CA VAL A 242 -7.29 24.17 8.15
C VAL A 242 -8.12 23.55 9.26
N ALA A 243 -7.68 23.69 10.50
CA ALA A 243 -8.47 23.27 11.66
C ALA A 243 -9.90 23.86 11.57
N GLY A 244 -10.91 23.00 11.71
CA GLY A 244 -12.31 23.37 11.51
C GLY A 244 -12.84 23.20 10.07
N ASN A 245 -12.04 22.63 9.15
CA ASN A 245 -12.61 22.07 7.91
C ASN A 245 -13.53 20.89 8.27
N GLU A 246 -14.55 20.69 7.44
CA GLU A 246 -15.33 19.46 7.53
C GLU A 246 -14.43 18.26 7.24
N ALA A 247 -14.42 17.30 8.16
CA ALA A 247 -13.59 16.11 8.08
C ALA A 247 -14.32 14.91 8.67
N ALA A 248 -14.00 13.73 8.18
CA ALA A 248 -14.56 12.48 8.66
C ALA A 248 -13.50 11.38 8.71
N MET A 249 -13.67 10.47 9.67
CA MET A 249 -13.00 9.18 9.69
C MET A 249 -14.07 8.11 9.46
N ILE A 250 -14.05 7.49 8.29
CA ILE A 250 -14.99 6.45 7.88
C ILE A 250 -14.28 5.12 8.07
N ALA A 251 -14.80 4.28 8.94
CA ALA A 251 -14.23 2.96 9.23
C ALA A 251 -15.11 1.85 8.64
N ASP A 252 -14.47 0.73 8.34
CA ASP A 252 -15.16 -0.54 8.10
C ASP A 252 -15.95 -0.93 9.36
N PRO A 253 -17.30 -0.97 9.29
CA PRO A 253 -18.13 -1.20 10.46
C PRO A 253 -18.18 -2.68 10.88
N VAL A 254 -17.73 -3.59 10.02
CA VAL A 254 -17.82 -5.04 10.25
C VAL A 254 -16.59 -5.57 10.99
N HIS A 255 -15.41 -5.22 10.51
CA HIS A 255 -14.16 -5.78 11.02
C HIS A 255 -13.13 -4.72 11.43
N GLY A 256 -13.37 -3.44 11.13
CA GLY A 256 -12.42 -2.36 11.41
C GLY A 256 -11.11 -2.45 10.60
N ARG A 257 -11.09 -3.24 9.53
CA ARG A 257 -9.89 -3.48 8.71
C ARG A 257 -9.50 -2.27 7.88
N HIS A 258 -10.49 -1.60 7.32
CA HIS A 258 -10.32 -0.52 6.37
C HIS A 258 -10.72 0.81 6.98
N GLY A 259 -10.23 1.89 6.39
CA GLY A 259 -10.64 3.22 6.83
C GLY A 259 -10.37 4.27 5.77
N THR A 260 -11.17 5.33 5.77
CA THR A 260 -10.98 6.50 4.93
C THR A 260 -10.90 7.73 5.81
N MET A 261 -9.77 8.41 5.79
CA MET A 261 -9.68 9.78 6.28
C MET A 261 -10.12 10.71 5.15
N ALA A 262 -11.09 11.58 5.43
CA ALA A 262 -11.68 12.48 4.45
C ALA A 262 -11.74 13.90 4.96
N SER A 263 -11.55 14.88 4.07
CA SER A 263 -11.75 16.30 4.38
C SER A 263 -12.24 17.09 3.16
N ALA A 264 -12.98 18.17 3.44
CA ALA A 264 -13.43 19.10 2.43
C ALA A 264 -12.54 20.35 2.45
N LYS A 265 -11.97 20.73 1.29
CA LYS A 265 -11.23 21.97 1.13
C LYS A 265 -12.21 23.16 1.11
N LYS A 266 -11.88 24.23 1.80
CA LYS A 266 -12.59 25.51 1.65
C LYS A 266 -12.26 26.16 0.30
N GLU A 267 -13.16 27.02 -0.19
CA GLU A 267 -12.99 27.66 -1.50
C GLU A 267 -11.77 28.57 -1.57
N ASP A 268 -11.41 29.24 -0.48
CA ASP A 268 -10.28 30.16 -0.43
C ASP A 268 -8.92 29.43 -0.42
N LYS A 269 -8.02 29.80 -1.34
CA LYS A 269 -6.68 29.21 -1.45
C LYS A 269 -5.83 29.40 -0.19
N TYR A 270 -5.93 30.53 0.45
CA TYR A 270 -5.18 30.88 1.66
C TYR A 270 -6.16 31.21 2.79
N ALA A 271 -6.94 30.21 3.21
CA ALA A 271 -7.91 30.41 4.26
C ALA A 271 -7.25 30.91 5.55
N ALA A 272 -7.85 31.91 6.17
CA ALA A 272 -7.31 32.46 7.42
C ALA A 272 -7.37 31.43 8.54
N VAL A 273 -6.25 31.20 9.18
CA VAL A 273 -6.15 30.45 10.42
C VAL A 273 -6.48 31.39 11.58
N SER A 274 -7.31 30.93 12.53
CA SER A 274 -7.61 31.73 13.71
C SER A 274 -6.36 32.02 14.55
N ASP A 275 -6.31 33.16 15.22
CA ASP A 275 -5.16 33.51 16.08
C ASP A 275 -4.99 32.53 17.25
N GLU A 276 -6.05 31.86 17.68
CA GLU A 276 -6.03 30.80 18.67
C GLU A 276 -5.28 29.58 18.12
N ASN A 277 -5.66 29.08 16.94
CA ASN A 277 -5.00 27.96 16.31
C ASN A 277 -3.53 28.24 15.96
N LYS A 278 -3.21 29.47 15.52
CA LYS A 278 -1.80 29.87 15.25
C LYS A 278 -0.91 29.72 16.48
N LYS A 279 -1.44 29.99 17.69
CA LYS A 279 -0.67 29.86 18.95
C LYS A 279 -0.37 28.43 19.32
N GLU A 280 -1.24 27.49 18.95
CA GLU A 280 -1.03 26.06 19.21
C GLU A 280 -0.07 25.43 18.22
N MET A 281 0.10 26.00 17.04
CA MET A 281 0.90 25.46 15.94
C MET A 281 2.31 26.07 15.92
N ARG A 282 3.28 25.45 16.58
CA ARG A 282 4.66 25.95 16.68
C ARG A 282 5.39 26.08 15.35
N SER A 283 5.02 25.26 14.36
CA SER A 283 5.62 25.26 13.01
C SER A 283 4.88 26.18 12.02
N PHE A 284 3.86 26.91 12.47
CA PHE A 284 3.13 27.85 11.59
C PHE A 284 3.96 29.08 11.24
N HIS A 285 4.09 29.36 9.94
CA HIS A 285 4.77 30.53 9.41
C HIS A 285 3.81 31.38 8.58
N GLU A 286 3.39 32.50 9.15
CA GLU A 286 2.48 33.41 8.48
C GLU A 286 3.12 34.04 7.24
N GLY A 287 2.33 34.20 6.18
CA GLY A 287 2.75 34.90 4.96
C GLY A 287 3.54 34.08 3.95
N MET A 288 3.82 32.80 4.22
CA MET A 288 4.38 31.93 3.20
C MET A 288 3.38 31.73 2.05
N ARG A 289 3.88 31.84 0.82
CA ARG A 289 3.07 31.63 -0.40
C ARG A 289 3.86 30.85 -1.42
N LEU A 290 3.17 30.02 -2.18
CA LEU A 290 3.77 29.38 -3.34
C LEU A 290 4.07 30.40 -4.43
N ARG A 291 5.16 30.20 -5.15
CA ARG A 291 5.53 31.02 -6.30
C ARG A 291 4.56 30.82 -7.47
N ASP A 292 3.96 29.65 -7.54
CA ASP A 292 2.95 29.27 -8.53
C ASP A 292 1.71 28.74 -7.81
N ASP A 293 0.67 29.56 -7.72
CA ASP A 293 -0.57 29.24 -7.02
C ASP A 293 -1.41 28.14 -7.70
N ARG A 294 -1.05 27.75 -8.94
CA ARG A 294 -1.73 26.66 -9.66
C ARG A 294 -1.58 25.29 -8.97
N PHE A 295 -0.59 25.13 -8.10
CA PHE A 295 -0.50 23.94 -7.25
C PHE A 295 -1.67 23.77 -6.30
N LEU A 296 -2.36 24.88 -5.96
CA LEU A 296 -3.47 24.91 -5.01
C LEU A 296 -4.84 24.89 -5.70
N ASP A 297 -4.88 24.92 -7.03
CA ASP A 297 -6.13 24.89 -7.77
C ASP A 297 -6.82 23.54 -7.55
N TYR A 298 -8.14 23.59 -7.44
CA TYR A 298 -8.97 22.40 -7.32
C TYR A 298 -10.08 22.43 -8.37
N VAL A 299 -10.08 21.44 -9.23
CA VAL A 299 -11.15 21.20 -10.19
C VAL A 299 -12.09 20.17 -9.60
N LYS A 300 -13.35 20.52 -9.38
CA LYS A 300 -14.35 19.56 -8.88
C LYS A 300 -14.73 18.59 -10.00
N GLU A 301 -14.11 17.41 -9.99
CA GLU A 301 -14.32 16.35 -10.98
C GLU A 301 -15.14 15.17 -10.46
N PHE A 302 -15.28 15.05 -9.14
CA PHE A 302 -15.96 13.94 -8.50
C PHE A 302 -17.26 14.36 -7.82
N ASP A 303 -18.28 13.50 -7.90
CA ASP A 303 -19.49 13.63 -7.10
C ASP A 303 -19.23 13.10 -5.68
N SER A 304 -18.58 13.92 -4.88
CA SER A 304 -18.21 13.63 -3.50
C SER A 304 -18.18 14.93 -2.70
N PRO A 305 -18.59 14.91 -1.43
CA PRO A 305 -18.43 16.06 -0.55
C PRO A 305 -16.95 16.34 -0.20
N TRP A 306 -16.10 15.33 -0.37
CA TRP A 306 -14.70 15.39 0.02
C TRP A 306 -13.81 15.81 -1.15
N SER A 307 -12.89 16.70 -0.92
CA SER A 307 -11.81 17.05 -1.86
C SER A 307 -10.53 16.24 -1.62
N VAL A 308 -10.40 15.69 -0.41
CA VAL A 308 -9.29 14.85 -0.01
C VAL A 308 -9.84 13.56 0.61
N THR A 309 -9.35 12.42 0.14
CA THR A 309 -9.55 11.11 0.78
C THR A 309 -8.26 10.30 0.75
N MET A 310 -7.89 9.81 1.92
CA MET A 310 -6.81 8.84 2.10
C MET A 310 -7.46 7.55 2.60
N GLN A 311 -7.65 6.60 1.69
CA GLN A 311 -8.32 5.36 1.99
C GLN A 311 -7.30 4.24 2.20
N THR A 312 -7.30 3.65 3.38
CA THR A 312 -6.46 2.51 3.72
C THR A 312 -7.26 1.22 3.58
N ILE A 313 -6.88 0.39 2.62
CA ILE A 313 -7.46 -0.93 2.41
C ILE A 313 -6.43 -1.97 2.85
N TRP A 314 -6.76 -2.62 3.96
CA TRP A 314 -5.92 -3.64 4.58
C TRP A 314 -5.72 -4.84 3.64
N PRO A 315 -4.49 -5.44 3.56
CA PRO A 315 -3.33 -5.07 4.37
C PRO A 315 -2.35 -4.10 3.67
N ASN A 316 -2.46 -3.84 2.35
CA ASN A 316 -1.34 -3.24 1.64
C ASN A 316 -1.71 -2.18 0.60
N LEU A 317 -2.96 -1.71 0.57
CA LEU A 317 -3.37 -0.69 -0.40
C LEU A 317 -3.73 0.62 0.30
N VAL A 318 -3.19 1.71 -0.21
CA VAL A 318 -3.69 3.06 0.05
C VAL A 318 -4.18 3.65 -1.26
N VAL A 319 -5.41 4.13 -1.28
CA VAL A 319 -5.96 4.92 -2.39
C VAL A 319 -5.90 6.38 -1.99
N GLN A 320 -5.16 7.14 -2.76
CA GLN A 320 -4.99 8.58 -2.58
C GLN A 320 -5.84 9.34 -3.58
N ARG A 321 -6.68 10.23 -3.06
CA ARG A 321 -7.30 11.32 -3.80
C ARG A 321 -7.11 12.59 -2.99
N GLU A 322 -6.16 13.40 -3.37
CA GLU A 322 -5.86 14.68 -2.74
C GLU A 322 -6.02 15.78 -3.75
N MET A 323 -7.16 16.42 -3.67
CA MET A 323 -7.66 17.35 -4.70
C MET A 323 -7.75 16.61 -6.06
N ASN A 324 -6.90 16.96 -7.03
CA ASN A 324 -6.86 16.28 -8.33
C ASN A 324 -5.66 15.31 -8.48
N THR A 325 -4.84 15.17 -7.45
CA THR A 325 -3.79 14.15 -7.42
C THR A 325 -4.39 12.79 -7.12
N LEU A 326 -4.19 11.83 -8.03
CA LEU A 326 -4.65 10.46 -7.89
C LEU A 326 -3.47 9.50 -7.85
N GLY A 327 -3.54 8.55 -6.94
CA GLY A 327 -2.51 7.53 -6.81
C GLY A 327 -2.94 6.33 -5.98
N VAL A 328 -2.24 5.24 -6.15
CA VAL A 328 -2.26 4.11 -5.24
C VAL A 328 -0.88 3.89 -4.66
N ARG A 329 -0.85 3.47 -3.40
CA ARG A 329 0.37 3.09 -2.71
C ARG A 329 0.26 1.63 -2.30
N GLN A 330 1.23 0.82 -2.70
CA GLN A 330 1.36 -0.54 -2.23
C GLN A 330 2.39 -0.58 -1.10
N ILE A 331 1.98 -1.09 0.06
CA ILE A 331 2.86 -1.34 1.20
C ILE A 331 3.46 -2.73 1.05
N VAL A 332 4.79 -2.81 0.98
CA VAL A 332 5.55 -4.06 0.89
C VAL A 332 6.44 -4.18 2.12
N PRO A 333 6.07 -5.02 3.11
CA PRO A 333 6.91 -5.26 4.29
C PRO A 333 8.27 -5.84 3.90
N ASN A 334 9.33 -5.34 4.55
CA ASN A 334 10.70 -5.80 4.32
C ASN A 334 11.44 -6.00 5.66
N GLY A 335 10.91 -6.90 6.48
CA GLY A 335 11.32 -7.11 7.86
C GLY A 335 10.56 -6.23 8.86
N PRO A 336 10.80 -6.40 10.16
CA PRO A 336 10.09 -5.64 11.19
C PRO A 336 10.46 -4.15 11.22
N ASN A 337 11.59 -3.76 10.66
CA ASN A 337 12.15 -2.41 10.75
C ASN A 337 12.24 -1.67 9.42
N SER A 338 11.69 -2.22 8.35
CA SER A 338 11.77 -1.64 7.01
C SER A 338 10.56 -2.04 6.19
N MET A 339 10.14 -1.17 5.29
CA MET A 339 9.17 -1.46 4.25
C MET A 339 9.53 -0.74 2.95
N ILE A 340 8.95 -1.20 1.85
CA ILE A 340 9.01 -0.52 0.57
C ILE A 340 7.62 0.01 0.26
N MET A 341 7.51 1.31 -0.01
CA MET A 341 6.31 1.93 -0.51
C MET A 341 6.40 2.07 -2.03
N GLN A 342 5.50 1.44 -2.74
CA GLN A 342 5.42 1.56 -4.19
C GLN A 342 4.22 2.43 -4.56
N TRP A 343 4.49 3.56 -5.21
CA TRP A 343 3.47 4.49 -5.68
C TRP A 343 3.23 4.29 -7.17
N THR A 344 1.96 4.26 -7.56
CA THR A 344 1.53 4.37 -8.95
C THR A 344 0.65 5.60 -9.06
N MET A 345 1.14 6.64 -9.71
CA MET A 345 0.40 7.86 -10.01
C MET A 345 -0.39 7.67 -11.29
N PHE A 346 -1.65 8.08 -11.32
CA PHE A 346 -2.51 7.90 -12.48
C PHE A 346 -3.50 9.06 -12.66
N GLY A 347 -4.10 9.11 -13.82
CA GLY A 347 -5.28 9.87 -14.19
C GLY A 347 -6.21 8.99 -15.01
N TYR A 348 -7.01 9.62 -15.86
CA TYR A 348 -7.92 8.91 -16.75
C TYR A 348 -7.51 9.10 -18.22
N GLU A 349 -7.84 8.12 -19.08
CA GLU A 349 -7.54 8.24 -20.51
C GLU A 349 -8.31 9.38 -21.19
N ASP A 350 -9.45 9.80 -20.62
CA ASP A 350 -10.26 10.91 -21.08
C ASP A 350 -9.89 12.26 -20.44
N ASP A 351 -8.82 12.31 -19.62
CA ASP A 351 -8.29 13.59 -19.12
C ASP A 351 -7.82 14.45 -20.29
N THR A 352 -8.15 15.74 -20.24
CA THR A 352 -7.55 16.72 -21.16
C THR A 352 -6.07 16.89 -20.85
N GLU A 353 -5.29 17.37 -21.83
CA GLU A 353 -3.88 17.68 -21.60
C GLU A 353 -3.68 18.65 -20.43
N GLU A 354 -4.57 19.62 -20.27
CA GLU A 354 -4.54 20.56 -19.16
C GLU A 354 -4.75 19.85 -17.80
N MET A 355 -5.71 18.92 -17.72
CA MET A 355 -5.97 18.15 -16.51
C MET A 355 -4.79 17.22 -16.19
N GLU A 356 -4.22 16.56 -17.18
CA GLU A 356 -3.03 15.72 -17.01
C GLU A 356 -1.86 16.53 -16.44
N GLN A 357 -1.57 17.71 -17.03
CA GLN A 357 -0.54 18.61 -16.54
C GLN A 357 -0.85 19.15 -15.15
N HIS A 358 -2.11 19.34 -14.84
CA HIS A 358 -2.55 19.75 -13.51
C HIS A 358 -2.29 18.66 -12.46
N ARG A 359 -2.66 17.40 -12.75
CA ARG A 359 -2.37 16.25 -11.86
C ARG A 359 -0.87 16.11 -11.60
N LEU A 360 -0.05 16.17 -12.66
CA LEU A 360 1.41 16.07 -12.54
C LEU A 360 2.00 17.24 -11.74
N ARG A 361 1.51 18.45 -11.93
CA ARG A 361 1.94 19.62 -11.17
C ARG A 361 1.62 19.46 -9.68
N GLN A 362 0.37 19.14 -9.37
CA GLN A 362 -0.11 18.96 -8.01
C GLN A 362 0.55 17.77 -7.31
N GLY A 363 0.90 16.72 -8.07
CA GLY A 363 1.68 15.58 -7.59
C GLY A 363 3.06 15.95 -7.04
N ASN A 364 3.65 17.10 -7.42
CA ASN A 364 4.87 17.60 -6.79
C ASN A 364 4.65 18.19 -5.39
N LEU A 365 3.41 18.45 -5.00
CA LEU A 365 3.05 18.89 -3.66
C LEU A 365 2.53 17.73 -2.80
N MET A 366 1.61 16.94 -3.37
CA MET A 366 0.88 15.87 -2.68
C MET A 366 1.41 14.46 -2.97
N GLY A 367 2.32 14.31 -3.91
CA GLY A 367 2.87 13.02 -4.30
C GLY A 367 4.06 12.57 -3.45
N PRO A 368 4.70 11.46 -3.85
CA PRO A 368 5.73 10.76 -3.07
C PRO A 368 7.00 11.58 -2.82
N ALA A 369 7.31 12.55 -3.67
CA ALA A 369 8.43 13.48 -3.53
C ALA A 369 7.98 14.90 -3.15
N GLY A 370 6.69 15.07 -2.85
CA GLY A 370 6.12 16.31 -2.34
C GLY A 370 6.31 16.46 -0.84
N PHE A 371 5.94 17.60 -0.31
CA PHE A 371 6.09 17.88 1.12
C PHE A 371 5.39 16.83 1.99
N LEU A 372 4.15 16.49 1.65
CA LEU A 372 3.36 15.53 2.43
C LEU A 372 4.08 14.18 2.57
N GLY A 373 4.45 13.56 1.45
CA GLY A 373 5.10 12.25 1.48
C GLY A 373 6.47 12.27 2.16
N LEU A 374 7.23 13.35 2.03
CA LEU A 374 8.58 13.46 2.64
C LEU A 374 8.49 13.67 4.16
N GLU A 375 7.55 14.49 4.63
CA GLU A 375 7.35 14.74 6.07
C GLU A 375 6.86 13.49 6.79
N ASP A 376 5.90 12.77 6.23
CA ASP A 376 5.43 11.48 6.75
C ASP A 376 6.56 10.45 6.84
N ASN A 377 7.33 10.31 5.77
CA ASN A 377 8.43 9.35 5.71
C ASN A 377 9.45 9.60 6.81
N GLU A 378 9.79 10.87 7.06
CA GLU A 378 10.75 11.22 8.10
C GLU A 378 10.15 11.04 9.51
N ALA A 379 8.87 11.36 9.70
CA ALA A 379 8.17 11.11 10.96
C ALA A 379 8.15 9.62 11.31
N MET A 380 7.81 8.74 10.34
CA MET A 380 7.81 7.29 10.58
C MET A 380 9.19 6.73 10.92
N LYS A 381 10.24 7.27 10.32
CA LYS A 381 11.63 6.94 10.67
C LYS A 381 11.94 7.33 12.11
N PHE A 382 11.54 8.52 12.56
CA PHE A 382 11.78 8.96 13.95
C PHE A 382 11.06 8.06 14.95
N VAL A 383 9.81 7.66 14.66
CA VAL A 383 9.06 6.74 15.52
C VAL A 383 9.79 5.41 15.62
N GLN A 384 10.17 4.80 14.47
CA GLN A 384 10.90 3.52 14.46
C GLN A 384 12.24 3.60 15.21
N GLU A 385 12.97 4.70 15.07
CA GLU A 385 14.22 4.90 15.80
C GLU A 385 13.99 5.02 17.31
N GLY A 386 12.92 5.71 17.70
CA GLY A 386 12.50 5.85 19.09
C GLY A 386 12.18 4.52 19.72
N VAL A 387 11.22 3.77 19.15
CA VAL A 387 10.77 2.46 19.69
C VAL A 387 11.89 1.41 19.73
N ARG A 388 12.84 1.48 18.79
CA ARG A 388 13.99 0.56 18.79
C ARG A 388 15.02 0.85 19.89
N ARG A 389 15.11 2.07 20.36
CA ARG A 389 16.16 2.54 21.29
C ARG A 389 15.58 2.88 22.68
N SER A 390 14.28 2.85 22.83
CA SER A 390 13.64 3.14 24.10
C SER A 390 14.08 2.18 25.20
N SER A 391 14.14 2.68 26.42
CA SER A 391 14.25 1.89 27.63
C SER A 391 12.87 1.53 28.21
N THR A 392 11.80 2.06 27.63
CA THR A 392 10.39 1.75 27.92
C THR A 392 9.86 0.85 26.81
N ASP A 393 8.84 0.06 27.12
CA ASP A 393 8.34 -0.99 26.22
C ASP A 393 6.99 -0.66 25.57
N ALA A 394 6.56 0.59 25.64
CA ALA A 394 5.30 0.99 25.04
C ALA A 394 5.25 2.48 24.73
N MET A 395 4.46 2.84 23.71
CA MET A 395 4.10 4.21 23.36
C MET A 395 2.58 4.41 23.43
N CYS A 396 2.19 5.65 23.55
CA CYS A 396 0.79 6.08 23.69
C CYS A 396 0.31 6.71 22.38
#